data_4c4cce3f2d6915d5b38914da12fe5717
#
_entry.id   4c4cce3f2d6915d5b38914da12fe5717
#
_cell.length_a   1.000
_cell.length_b   1.000
_cell.length_c   1.000
_cell.angle_alpha   90.00
_cell.angle_beta   90.00
_cell.angle_gamma   90.00
#
_symmetry.space_group_name_H-M   'P 1'
#
loop_
_entity.id
_entity.type
_entity.pdbx_description
1 polymer ?
#
loop_
_entity_poly.entity_id
_entity_poly.type
_entity_poly.pdbx_seq_one_letter_code
_entity_poly.pdbx_strand_id
1 'polypeptide(L)'
;VGTHDRCGTTVEPLIKQQWFVKMDELAKPAINALKTGELRFVPERFDKIYLHWLENIKDWCISRQIWWGHRIPAYYCDECGEFVVAKEAPEKCPHCGCTHFTQDEDTLDTWFSSALWPFSTLGWPEKTEDLDYFYPTDVLVTGYDIIFFWVIRMVFSGYEHTGKAPFNTVLIHGLVRDSQGRKMSKSLGNGIDPLEIIDKYGADALRLTLITGNAPGNDMRFYNERVEASRNFANKVWNASRFIMMNMEKNVVEEPEDFVLKPADRWILSKVNSLTKEMTENMDKFELGIAVQKVHDFIWDEFCDWYVEIAKYRIYHAEEDSQSANCALWVLKTVLGQALKLLHPFMPFITEEIYGALVPEEESLMMSSWPVYREDWEFPYAAEVMEHVKAITRGIRNMRAEMNVPNNKRTKVYIISSDSKLLTALEVFKESVKPLMLANDIILHYEKKDVADDAVSIVVPGATVYLPLEDLVDFEQERERLKKEEERLNSEIKRAQGMLANERFTSKAPADKVQAERDKLEKYTKMLEQVKERIDSLR
;
A
#
# COMPACT_ATOMS: atom_id res chain seq x y z
N VAL A 1 -11.78 31.78 30.56
CA VAL A 1 -13.10 31.17 30.70
C VAL A 1 -13.31 30.31 29.47
N GLY A 2 -13.74 29.04 29.68
CA GLY A 2 -14.01 28.13 28.57
C GLY A 2 -15.20 28.59 27.74
N THR A 3 -15.11 28.40 26.43
CA THR A 3 -16.21 28.73 25.50
C THR A 3 -16.65 27.46 24.77
N HIS A 4 -17.93 27.43 24.37
CA HIS A 4 -18.48 26.33 23.61
C HIS A 4 -17.97 26.36 22.15
N ASP A 5 -17.41 25.26 21.66
CA ASP A 5 -16.73 25.15 20.35
C ASP A 5 -17.59 25.55 19.15
N ARG A 6 -18.91 25.33 19.22
CA ARG A 6 -19.83 25.58 18.11
C ARG A 6 -20.33 27.02 18.05
N CYS A 7 -20.61 27.63 19.20
CA CYS A 7 -21.26 28.95 19.26
C CYS A 7 -20.40 30.04 19.93
N GLY A 8 -19.23 29.70 20.48
CA GLY A 8 -18.33 30.66 21.14
C GLY A 8 -18.87 31.26 22.46
N THR A 9 -20.03 30.78 22.93
CA THR A 9 -20.64 31.25 24.19
C THR A 9 -19.83 30.78 25.38
N THR A 10 -19.70 31.60 26.42
CA THR A 10 -19.08 31.24 27.69
C THR A 10 -19.83 30.05 28.34
N VAL A 11 -19.06 29.04 28.78
CA VAL A 11 -19.60 27.90 29.50
C VAL A 11 -19.78 28.30 30.98
N GLU A 12 -20.99 28.15 31.50
CA GLU A 12 -21.34 28.42 32.89
C GLU A 12 -21.75 27.12 33.60
N PRO A 13 -21.30 26.86 34.86
CA PRO A 13 -21.67 25.70 35.60
C PRO A 13 -23.16 25.80 36.03
N LEU A 14 -23.93 24.72 35.80
CA LEU A 14 -25.33 24.59 36.22
C LEU A 14 -25.47 23.30 37.03
N ILE A 15 -26.03 23.43 38.25
CA ILE A 15 -26.34 22.28 39.08
C ILE A 15 -27.74 21.73 38.69
N LYS A 16 -27.78 20.47 38.22
CA LYS A 16 -29.00 19.77 37.87
C LYS A 16 -28.93 18.31 38.35
N GLN A 17 -30.04 17.70 38.65
CA GLN A 17 -30.13 16.27 38.89
C GLN A 17 -29.72 15.52 37.60
N GLN A 18 -28.94 14.46 37.76
CA GLN A 18 -28.42 13.67 36.65
C GLN A 18 -28.51 12.18 36.97
N TRP A 19 -28.69 11.37 35.95
CA TRP A 19 -28.61 9.92 36.05
C TRP A 19 -27.16 9.46 35.92
N PHE A 20 -26.74 8.56 36.81
CA PHE A 20 -25.42 7.98 36.82
C PHE A 20 -25.46 6.46 36.85
N VAL A 21 -24.52 5.84 36.16
CA VAL A 21 -24.21 4.41 36.28
C VAL A 21 -23.00 4.27 37.21
N LYS A 22 -23.11 3.42 38.23
CA LYS A 22 -21.99 3.05 39.10
C LYS A 22 -21.04 2.16 38.35
N MET A 23 -19.78 2.57 38.21
CA MET A 23 -18.82 1.92 37.33
C MET A 23 -17.89 0.94 38.01
N ASP A 24 -17.73 1.00 39.35
CA ASP A 24 -16.73 0.19 40.07
C ASP A 24 -16.86 -1.32 39.82
N GLU A 25 -18.09 -1.85 39.88
CA GLU A 25 -18.35 -3.28 39.65
C GLU A 25 -18.27 -3.64 38.14
N LEU A 26 -18.76 -2.78 37.28
CA LEU A 26 -18.75 -2.99 35.83
C LEU A 26 -17.34 -2.96 35.24
N ALA A 27 -16.41 -2.24 35.86
CA ALA A 27 -15.01 -2.16 35.39
C ALA A 27 -14.21 -3.45 35.68
N LYS A 28 -14.57 -4.20 36.72
CA LYS A 28 -13.78 -5.38 37.15
C LYS A 28 -13.67 -6.47 36.07
N PRO A 29 -14.79 -6.95 35.46
CA PRO A 29 -14.69 -7.95 34.40
C PRO A 29 -13.93 -7.41 33.18
N ALA A 30 -14.08 -6.13 32.83
CA ALA A 30 -13.38 -5.51 31.72
C ALA A 30 -11.85 -5.46 31.95
N ILE A 31 -11.38 -5.13 33.16
CA ILE A 31 -9.97 -5.19 33.56
C ILE A 31 -9.46 -6.64 33.47
N ASN A 32 -10.25 -7.58 34.00
CA ASN A 32 -9.86 -8.99 34.02
C ASN A 32 -9.72 -9.57 32.61
N ALA A 33 -10.62 -9.22 31.68
CA ALA A 33 -10.58 -9.69 30.30
C ALA A 33 -9.22 -9.41 29.62
N LEU A 34 -8.66 -8.21 29.81
CA LEU A 34 -7.33 -7.90 29.28
C LEU A 34 -6.23 -8.67 30.02
N LYS A 35 -6.29 -8.76 31.36
CA LYS A 35 -5.27 -9.46 32.18
C LYS A 35 -5.21 -10.96 31.89
N THR A 36 -6.32 -11.57 31.55
CA THR A 36 -6.40 -13.02 31.22
C THR A 36 -6.12 -13.31 29.75
N GLY A 37 -6.06 -12.29 28.89
CA GLY A 37 -5.89 -12.44 27.44
C GLY A 37 -7.17 -12.79 26.69
N GLU A 38 -8.32 -12.76 27.34
CA GLU A 38 -9.65 -12.88 26.68
C GLU A 38 -9.90 -11.70 25.72
N LEU A 39 -9.38 -10.53 26.07
CA LEU A 39 -9.34 -9.33 25.25
C LEU A 39 -7.88 -8.91 25.03
N ARG A 40 -7.53 -8.52 23.80
CA ARG A 40 -6.21 -7.96 23.48
C ARG A 40 -6.34 -6.77 22.54
N PHE A 41 -5.38 -5.85 22.60
CA PHE A 41 -5.27 -4.74 21.65
C PHE A 41 -4.13 -4.97 20.64
N VAL A 42 -4.37 -4.56 19.43
CA VAL A 42 -3.35 -4.47 18.39
C VAL A 42 -3.27 -3.01 17.93
N PRO A 43 -2.13 -2.32 18.17
CA PRO A 43 -0.93 -2.78 18.88
C PRO A 43 -1.09 -2.76 20.41
N GLU A 44 -0.34 -3.62 21.10
CA GLU A 44 -0.37 -3.84 22.55
C GLU A 44 -0.17 -2.56 23.40
N ARG A 45 0.49 -1.54 22.84
CA ARG A 45 0.69 -0.27 23.55
C ARG A 45 -0.59 0.38 24.07
N PHE A 46 -1.74 0.06 23.47
CA PHE A 46 -3.05 0.57 23.89
C PHE A 46 -3.64 -0.13 25.12
N ASP A 47 -3.11 -1.27 25.54
CA ASP A 47 -3.45 -1.95 26.79
C ASP A 47 -3.32 -1.01 27.98
N LYS A 48 -2.23 -0.24 28.02
CA LYS A 48 -1.96 0.72 29.09
C LYS A 48 -3.01 1.84 29.15
N ILE A 49 -3.47 2.29 27.99
CA ILE A 49 -4.50 3.35 27.89
C ILE A 49 -5.84 2.78 28.39
N TYR A 50 -6.21 1.59 27.94
CA TYR A 50 -7.43 0.91 28.33
C TYR A 50 -7.46 0.66 29.86
N LEU A 51 -6.40 0.08 30.44
CA LEU A 51 -6.31 -0.15 31.88
C LEU A 51 -6.34 1.16 32.68
N HIS A 52 -5.61 2.18 32.23
CA HIS A 52 -5.58 3.47 32.94
C HIS A 52 -6.98 4.08 33.08
N TRP A 53 -7.80 4.02 32.03
CA TRP A 53 -9.17 4.50 32.09
C TRP A 53 -10.06 3.67 33.03
N LEU A 54 -9.92 2.35 33.03
CA LEU A 54 -10.73 1.46 33.86
C LEU A 54 -10.32 1.50 35.34
N GLU A 55 -9.02 1.54 35.64
CA GLU A 55 -8.52 1.60 37.02
C GLU A 55 -8.81 2.96 37.69
N ASN A 56 -9.04 4.01 36.91
CA ASN A 56 -9.38 5.35 37.39
C ASN A 56 -10.81 5.76 37.02
N ILE A 57 -11.68 4.80 36.71
CA ILE A 57 -13.02 5.09 36.21
C ILE A 57 -13.86 5.81 37.26
N LYS A 58 -14.67 6.74 36.81
CA LYS A 58 -15.67 7.44 37.62
C LYS A 58 -17.07 7.06 37.16
N ASP A 59 -18.04 7.26 38.06
CA ASP A 59 -19.43 7.04 37.72
C ASP A 59 -19.82 7.80 36.45
N TRP A 60 -20.51 7.14 35.55
CA TRP A 60 -20.83 7.67 34.24
C TRP A 60 -22.17 8.38 34.25
N CYS A 61 -22.16 9.70 34.06
CA CYS A 61 -23.36 10.47 33.82
C CYS A 61 -23.97 10.13 32.47
N ILE A 62 -25.18 9.55 32.47
CA ILE A 62 -25.84 9.05 31.27
C ILE A 62 -26.98 9.94 30.78
N SER A 63 -27.40 10.96 31.54
CA SER A 63 -28.45 11.89 31.13
C SER A 63 -27.92 13.07 30.32
N ARG A 64 -28.68 13.49 29.32
CA ARG A 64 -28.40 14.64 28.45
C ARG A 64 -29.64 15.49 28.31
N GLN A 65 -29.50 16.80 28.42
CA GLN A 65 -30.53 17.82 28.24
C GLN A 65 -30.58 18.26 26.78
N ILE A 66 -30.90 17.32 25.88
CA ILE A 66 -31.01 17.56 24.46
C ILE A 66 -32.38 17.14 23.92
N TRP A 67 -32.84 17.81 22.89
CA TRP A 67 -34.15 17.57 22.28
C TRP A 67 -34.23 16.22 21.54
N TRP A 68 -33.13 15.80 20.90
CA TRP A 68 -33.07 14.58 20.09
C TRP A 68 -32.25 13.50 20.79
N GLY A 69 -32.85 12.34 20.99
CA GLY A 69 -32.21 11.18 21.60
C GLY A 69 -33.21 10.20 22.19
N HIS A 70 -32.72 9.12 22.80
CA HIS A 70 -33.54 8.15 23.51
C HIS A 70 -33.93 8.75 24.86
N ARG A 71 -35.23 8.96 25.07
CA ARG A 71 -35.73 9.49 26.33
C ARG A 71 -35.53 8.46 27.46
N ILE A 72 -35.08 8.94 28.62
CA ILE A 72 -34.84 8.08 29.78
C ILE A 72 -36.18 7.41 30.20
N PRO A 73 -36.23 6.07 30.34
CA PRO A 73 -37.43 5.32 30.62
C PRO A 73 -37.71 5.27 32.13
N ALA A 74 -37.67 6.43 32.78
CA ALA A 74 -37.98 6.63 34.18
C ALA A 74 -39.27 7.44 34.31
N TYR A 75 -40.21 6.96 35.13
CA TYR A 75 -41.52 7.55 35.34
C TYR A 75 -41.66 7.93 36.80
N TYR A 76 -41.80 9.22 37.07
CA TYR A 76 -42.02 9.76 38.43
C TYR A 76 -43.49 9.78 38.76
N CYS A 77 -43.82 9.23 39.91
CA CYS A 77 -45.18 9.29 40.41
C CYS A 77 -45.56 10.72 40.82
N ASP A 78 -46.64 11.27 40.27
CA ASP A 78 -47.03 12.67 40.50
C ASP A 78 -47.50 12.92 41.95
N GLU A 79 -47.84 11.86 42.73
CA GLU A 79 -48.28 12.01 44.12
C GLU A 79 -47.13 11.82 45.12
N CYS A 80 -46.33 10.74 45.02
CA CYS A 80 -45.33 10.44 46.05
C CYS A 80 -43.90 10.82 45.61
N GLY A 81 -43.67 11.18 44.33
CA GLY A 81 -42.34 11.54 43.81
C GLY A 81 -41.36 10.39 43.58
N GLU A 82 -41.77 9.16 43.96
CA GLU A 82 -40.95 7.97 43.68
C GLU A 82 -40.96 7.64 42.20
N PHE A 83 -39.90 7.02 41.69
CA PHE A 83 -39.79 6.69 40.28
C PHE A 83 -39.75 5.19 40.00
N VAL A 84 -40.18 4.82 38.81
CA VAL A 84 -40.11 3.46 38.28
C VAL A 84 -39.41 3.49 36.93
N VAL A 85 -38.46 2.58 36.71
CA VAL A 85 -37.82 2.39 35.40
C VAL A 85 -38.56 1.26 34.67
N ALA A 86 -39.18 1.58 33.54
CA ALA A 86 -39.96 0.63 32.76
C ALA A 86 -39.99 1.03 31.27
N LYS A 87 -40.34 0.08 30.39
CA LYS A 87 -40.50 0.35 28.94
C LYS A 87 -41.63 1.35 28.67
N GLU A 88 -42.70 1.22 29.44
CA GLU A 88 -43.89 2.06 29.37
C GLU A 88 -44.30 2.51 30.79
N ALA A 89 -45.10 3.57 30.89
CA ALA A 89 -45.59 4.04 32.17
C ALA A 89 -46.35 2.91 32.90
N PRO A 90 -46.02 2.65 34.16
CA PRO A 90 -46.75 1.62 34.93
C PRO A 90 -48.19 2.00 35.13
N GLU A 91 -49.11 1.03 35.19
CA GLU A 91 -50.53 1.28 35.44
C GLU A 91 -50.77 1.89 36.81
N LYS A 92 -49.99 1.50 37.83
CA LYS A 92 -50.09 1.97 39.21
C LYS A 92 -48.71 2.10 39.86
N CYS A 93 -48.56 3.13 40.67
CA CYS A 93 -47.37 3.31 41.48
C CYS A 93 -47.27 2.18 42.53
N PRO A 94 -46.12 1.45 42.58
CA PRO A 94 -45.94 0.37 43.56
C PRO A 94 -45.87 0.87 45.00
N HIS A 95 -45.65 2.17 45.23
CA HIS A 95 -45.51 2.77 46.55
C HIS A 95 -46.82 3.34 47.10
N CYS A 96 -47.60 4.04 46.26
CA CYS A 96 -48.83 4.73 46.75
C CYS A 96 -50.07 4.38 45.96
N GLY A 97 -49.97 3.62 44.85
CA GLY A 97 -51.15 3.23 44.06
C GLY A 97 -51.64 4.27 43.06
N CYS A 98 -51.03 5.44 42.98
CA CYS A 98 -51.36 6.48 42.01
C CYS A 98 -51.18 5.97 40.55
N THR A 99 -52.02 6.49 39.64
CA THR A 99 -52.04 6.11 38.22
C THR A 99 -51.44 7.19 37.31
N HIS A 100 -50.96 8.30 37.87
CA HIS A 100 -50.43 9.42 37.13
C HIS A 100 -48.92 9.48 37.29
N PHE A 101 -48.23 9.59 36.13
CA PHE A 101 -46.78 9.60 36.07
C PHE A 101 -46.28 10.64 35.08
N THR A 102 -45.18 11.28 35.41
CA THR A 102 -44.43 12.15 34.53
C THR A 102 -43.13 11.45 34.14
N GLN A 103 -42.90 11.22 32.84
CA GLN A 103 -41.67 10.62 32.36
C GLN A 103 -40.54 11.64 32.43
N ASP A 104 -39.31 11.18 32.74
CA ASP A 104 -38.11 11.99 32.73
C ASP A 104 -37.94 12.71 31.39
N GLU A 105 -37.57 13.99 31.41
CA GLU A 105 -37.41 14.83 30.20
C GLU A 105 -36.06 14.65 29.52
N ASP A 106 -35.08 14.16 30.27
CA ASP A 106 -33.72 13.98 29.75
C ASP A 106 -33.64 12.78 28.81
N THR A 107 -32.60 12.80 27.94
CA THR A 107 -32.30 11.70 27.02
C THR A 107 -31.06 10.96 27.48
N LEU A 108 -30.89 9.72 27.04
CA LEU A 108 -29.69 8.94 27.29
C LEU A 108 -28.51 9.45 26.48
N ASP A 109 -27.31 9.38 27.05
CA ASP A 109 -26.05 9.57 26.35
C ASP A 109 -25.99 8.66 25.11
N THR A 110 -25.58 9.21 23.98
CA THR A 110 -25.43 8.46 22.70
C THR A 110 -24.61 7.19 22.87
N TRP A 111 -23.58 7.23 23.74
CA TRP A 111 -22.73 6.09 24.00
C TRP A 111 -23.41 4.97 24.79
N PHE A 112 -24.57 5.23 25.41
CA PHE A 112 -25.33 4.21 26.13
C PHE A 112 -25.85 3.15 25.16
N SER A 113 -26.54 3.56 24.10
CA SER A 113 -27.00 2.64 23.06
C SER A 113 -25.87 2.12 22.19
N SER A 114 -24.86 2.95 21.90
CA SER A 114 -23.66 2.52 21.13
C SER A 114 -22.90 1.39 21.81
N ALA A 115 -22.95 1.28 23.14
CA ALA A 115 -22.32 0.20 23.89
C ALA A 115 -22.98 -1.17 23.67
N LEU A 116 -24.22 -1.19 23.20
CA LEU A 116 -24.99 -2.41 22.94
C LEU A 116 -24.72 -2.99 21.54
N TRP A 117 -24.04 -2.23 20.67
CA TRP A 117 -23.88 -2.54 19.25
C TRP A 117 -23.43 -3.98 18.95
N PRO A 118 -22.45 -4.58 19.64
CA PRO A 118 -21.95 -5.92 19.29
C PRO A 118 -22.99 -7.03 19.37
N PHE A 119 -24.02 -6.86 20.16
CA PHE A 119 -25.07 -7.87 20.37
C PHE A 119 -26.48 -7.39 20.01
N SER A 120 -26.78 -6.09 20.11
CA SER A 120 -28.10 -5.56 19.76
C SER A 120 -28.39 -5.65 18.26
N THR A 121 -27.38 -5.49 17.39
CA THR A 121 -27.52 -5.63 15.94
C THR A 121 -27.75 -7.08 15.49
N LEU A 122 -27.44 -8.03 16.35
CA LEU A 122 -27.66 -9.46 16.12
C LEU A 122 -28.99 -9.98 16.72
N GLY A 123 -29.84 -9.03 17.20
CA GLY A 123 -31.18 -9.32 17.65
C GLY A 123 -31.38 -9.40 19.17
N TRP A 124 -30.30 -9.21 20.00
CA TRP A 124 -30.47 -9.13 21.45
C TRP A 124 -31.54 -8.06 21.83
N PRO A 125 -32.43 -8.29 22.80
CA PRO A 125 -32.42 -9.36 23.81
C PRO A 125 -33.05 -10.68 23.37
N GLU A 126 -33.56 -10.79 22.16
CA GLU A 126 -34.09 -12.05 21.64
C GLU A 126 -32.96 -13.05 21.37
N LYS A 127 -33.26 -14.35 21.45
CA LYS A 127 -32.34 -15.40 21.02
C LYS A 127 -32.52 -15.64 19.54
N THR A 128 -31.53 -15.21 18.74
CA THR A 128 -31.51 -15.38 17.29
C THR A 128 -30.37 -16.29 16.85
N GLU A 129 -30.49 -16.90 15.68
CA GLU A 129 -29.43 -17.69 15.07
C GLU A 129 -28.17 -16.85 14.82
N ASP A 130 -28.34 -15.58 14.41
CA ASP A 130 -27.23 -14.64 14.20
C ASP A 130 -26.48 -14.34 15.50
N LEU A 131 -27.21 -14.13 16.61
CA LEU A 131 -26.58 -13.90 17.91
C LEU A 131 -25.80 -15.13 18.40
N ASP A 132 -26.35 -16.32 18.22
CA ASP A 132 -25.70 -17.57 18.62
C ASP A 132 -24.46 -17.87 17.76
N TYR A 133 -24.44 -17.46 16.49
CA TYR A 133 -23.36 -17.72 15.56
C TYR A 133 -22.25 -16.65 15.60
N PHE A 134 -22.61 -15.35 15.57
CA PHE A 134 -21.66 -14.25 15.41
C PHE A 134 -21.19 -13.63 16.72
N TYR A 135 -21.81 -13.91 17.86
CA TYR A 135 -21.43 -13.33 19.14
C TYR A 135 -20.81 -14.38 20.08
N PRO A 136 -19.62 -14.11 20.70
CA PRO A 136 -18.76 -12.93 20.55
C PRO A 136 -18.16 -12.80 19.16
N THR A 137 -17.87 -11.56 18.73
CA THR A 137 -17.18 -11.31 17.46
C THR A 137 -15.66 -11.50 17.62
N ASP A 138 -14.93 -11.63 16.50
CA ASP A 138 -13.48 -11.86 16.54
C ASP A 138 -12.71 -10.55 16.68
N VAL A 139 -12.98 -9.57 15.82
CA VAL A 139 -12.19 -8.34 15.73
C VAL A 139 -13.07 -7.10 15.70
N LEU A 140 -12.84 -6.19 16.63
CA LEU A 140 -13.35 -4.82 16.57
C LEU A 140 -12.27 -3.91 15.98
N VAL A 141 -12.60 -3.14 14.95
CA VAL A 141 -11.70 -2.14 14.35
C VAL A 141 -12.18 -0.75 14.68
N THR A 142 -11.33 0.08 15.31
CA THR A 142 -11.68 1.45 15.70
C THR A 142 -10.48 2.37 15.84
N GLY A 143 -10.73 3.69 15.89
CA GLY A 143 -9.70 4.69 16.20
C GLY A 143 -9.34 4.70 17.70
N TYR A 144 -8.12 5.12 18.01
CA TYR A 144 -7.65 5.21 19.39
C TYR A 144 -8.39 6.26 20.22
N ASP A 145 -9.00 7.24 19.59
CA ASP A 145 -9.65 8.38 20.26
C ASP A 145 -10.99 8.02 20.93
N ILE A 146 -11.55 6.85 20.61
CA ILE A 146 -12.79 6.36 21.20
C ILE A 146 -12.65 5.07 22.02
N ILE A 147 -11.45 4.72 22.45
CA ILE A 147 -11.22 3.58 23.34
C ILE A 147 -12.06 3.73 24.61
N PHE A 148 -12.01 4.90 25.27
CA PHE A 148 -12.79 5.17 26.47
C PHE A 148 -14.29 5.24 26.20
N PHE A 149 -14.69 5.99 25.16
CA PHE A 149 -16.10 6.26 24.91
C PHE A 149 -16.88 5.08 24.35
N TRP A 150 -16.22 4.20 23.60
CA TRP A 150 -16.89 3.12 22.90
C TRP A 150 -16.38 1.73 23.28
N VAL A 151 -15.08 1.47 23.17
CA VAL A 151 -14.53 0.12 23.41
C VAL A 151 -14.81 -0.33 24.84
N ILE A 152 -14.43 0.47 25.83
CA ILE A 152 -14.64 0.16 27.26
C ILE A 152 -16.11 -0.07 27.54
N ARG A 153 -16.99 0.77 26.98
CA ARG A 153 -18.43 0.68 27.18
C ARG A 153 -19.05 -0.56 26.56
N MET A 154 -18.60 -0.96 25.37
CA MET A 154 -19.02 -2.24 24.79
C MET A 154 -18.57 -3.43 25.63
N VAL A 155 -17.35 -3.40 26.16
CA VAL A 155 -16.79 -4.52 26.94
C VAL A 155 -17.59 -4.71 28.23
N PHE A 156 -17.78 -3.68 29.06
CA PHE A 156 -18.53 -3.87 30.29
C PHE A 156 -20.01 -4.15 30.04
N SER A 157 -20.64 -3.57 28.99
CA SER A 157 -22.02 -3.88 28.62
C SER A 157 -22.15 -5.33 28.14
N GLY A 158 -21.18 -5.84 27.38
CA GLY A 158 -21.12 -7.25 26.98
C GLY A 158 -21.14 -8.18 28.18
N TYR A 159 -20.29 -7.95 29.18
CA TYR A 159 -20.27 -8.75 30.39
C TYR A 159 -21.57 -8.63 31.20
N GLU A 160 -22.11 -7.42 31.35
CA GLU A 160 -23.34 -7.18 32.13
C GLU A 160 -24.56 -7.87 31.51
N HIS A 161 -24.68 -7.82 30.18
CA HIS A 161 -25.90 -8.31 29.52
C HIS A 161 -25.79 -9.74 28.99
N THR A 162 -24.58 -10.22 28.67
CA THR A 162 -24.39 -11.54 28.05
C THR A 162 -23.43 -12.45 28.83
N GLY A 163 -22.73 -11.92 29.82
CA GLY A 163 -21.74 -12.65 30.61
C GLY A 163 -20.42 -12.95 29.86
N LYS A 164 -20.19 -12.35 28.68
CA LYS A 164 -19.03 -12.62 27.83
C LYS A 164 -18.42 -11.31 27.31
N ALA A 165 -17.11 -11.33 27.01
CA ALA A 165 -16.48 -10.27 26.24
C ALA A 165 -17.14 -10.18 24.84
N PRO A 166 -17.40 -8.98 24.32
CA PRO A 166 -18.08 -8.84 23.03
C PRO A 166 -17.20 -9.16 21.82
N PHE A 167 -15.89 -9.13 21.97
CA PHE A 167 -14.87 -9.43 20.95
C PHE A 167 -13.56 -9.78 21.64
N ASN A 168 -12.69 -10.54 20.96
CA ASN A 168 -11.41 -10.95 21.51
C ASN A 168 -10.25 -10.01 21.12
N THR A 169 -10.31 -9.35 19.97
CA THR A 169 -9.26 -8.48 19.47
C THR A 169 -9.79 -7.09 19.16
N VAL A 170 -9.09 -6.05 19.61
CA VAL A 170 -9.35 -4.65 19.25
C VAL A 170 -8.20 -4.15 18.38
N LEU A 171 -8.43 -4.05 17.08
CA LEU A 171 -7.49 -3.50 16.14
C LEU A 171 -7.64 -1.98 16.10
N ILE A 172 -6.62 -1.27 16.56
CA ILE A 172 -6.63 0.19 16.61
C ILE A 172 -5.97 0.75 15.35
N HIS A 173 -6.69 1.60 14.64
CA HIS A 173 -6.15 2.41 13.55
C HIS A 173 -5.87 3.85 14.01
N GLY A 174 -5.00 4.54 13.30
CA GLY A 174 -4.77 5.98 13.47
C GLY A 174 -5.82 6.83 12.79
N LEU A 175 -5.72 8.15 12.96
CA LEU A 175 -6.60 9.10 12.31
C LEU A 175 -6.00 9.60 10.99
N VAL A 176 -6.87 9.81 10.01
CA VAL A 176 -6.50 10.49 8.77
C VAL A 176 -6.44 11.99 9.03
N ARG A 177 -5.30 12.61 8.74
CA ARG A 177 -5.04 14.04 8.90
C ARG A 177 -4.88 14.72 7.55
N ASP A 178 -5.07 16.01 7.50
CA ASP A 178 -4.79 16.78 6.29
C ASP A 178 -3.28 16.76 5.93
N SER A 179 -2.91 17.32 4.79
CA SER A 179 -1.52 17.38 4.32
C SER A 179 -0.57 18.14 5.27
N GLN A 180 -1.10 19.01 6.13
CA GLN A 180 -0.36 19.72 7.15
C GLN A 180 -0.28 18.98 8.50
N GLY A 181 -0.94 17.81 8.60
CA GLY A 181 -0.97 16.98 9.80
C GLY A 181 -2.01 17.42 10.83
N ARG A 182 -2.95 18.30 10.49
CA ARG A 182 -4.04 18.73 11.37
C ARG A 182 -5.18 17.71 11.36
N LYS A 183 -5.85 17.53 12.49
CA LYS A 183 -7.08 16.73 12.56
C LYS A 183 -8.14 17.35 11.66
N MET A 184 -8.76 16.53 10.80
CA MET A 184 -9.86 16.99 9.96
C MET A 184 -11.09 17.28 10.82
N SER A 185 -11.72 18.44 10.61
CA SER A 185 -12.94 18.84 11.32
C SER A 185 -13.83 19.72 10.43
N LYS A 186 -15.13 19.65 10.69
CA LYS A 186 -16.12 20.51 9.99
C LYS A 186 -15.86 22.00 10.24
N SER A 187 -15.38 22.36 11.44
CA SER A 187 -15.09 23.75 11.81
C SER A 187 -13.88 24.33 11.08
N LEU A 188 -12.90 23.52 10.73
CA LEU A 188 -11.71 23.94 9.97
C LEU A 188 -11.93 23.90 8.46
N GLY A 189 -13.01 23.25 7.98
CA GLY A 189 -13.27 23.10 6.55
C GLY A 189 -12.18 22.32 5.80
N ASN A 190 -11.37 21.53 6.51
CA ASN A 190 -10.26 20.75 5.96
C ASN A 190 -10.61 19.26 5.79
N GLY A 191 -11.90 18.91 5.90
CA GLY A 191 -12.38 17.58 5.62
C GLY A 191 -12.30 17.25 4.13
N ILE A 192 -11.93 16.01 3.83
CA ILE A 192 -11.90 15.47 2.46
C ILE A 192 -13.11 14.55 2.33
N ASP A 193 -13.96 14.81 1.34
CA ASP A 193 -15.08 13.92 1.03
C ASP A 193 -14.53 12.68 0.30
N PRO A 194 -14.66 11.47 0.86
CA PRO A 194 -14.21 10.26 0.22
C PRO A 194 -14.95 9.98 -1.11
N LEU A 195 -16.19 10.43 -1.28
CA LEU A 195 -16.93 10.22 -2.52
C LEU A 195 -16.34 11.03 -3.68
N GLU A 196 -15.91 12.26 -3.44
CA GLU A 196 -15.20 13.07 -4.46
C GLU A 196 -13.88 12.40 -4.89
N ILE A 197 -13.18 11.77 -3.95
CA ILE A 197 -11.94 11.03 -4.24
C ILE A 197 -12.25 9.76 -5.05
N ILE A 198 -13.31 9.04 -4.69
CA ILE A 198 -13.77 7.84 -5.40
C ILE A 198 -14.18 8.18 -6.83
N ASP A 199 -14.95 9.23 -7.03
CA ASP A 199 -15.38 9.67 -8.37
C ASP A 199 -14.19 10.02 -9.28
N LYS A 200 -13.13 10.60 -8.69
CA LYS A 200 -11.95 11.03 -9.45
C LYS A 200 -10.94 9.92 -9.71
N TYR A 201 -10.71 9.03 -8.75
CA TYR A 201 -9.60 8.08 -8.77
C TYR A 201 -10.03 6.62 -8.68
N GLY A 202 -11.28 6.35 -8.30
CA GLY A 202 -11.81 5.01 -8.05
C GLY A 202 -11.70 4.58 -6.58
N ALA A 203 -12.61 3.72 -6.16
CA ALA A 203 -12.69 3.23 -4.78
C ALA A 203 -11.44 2.43 -4.38
N ASP A 204 -10.94 1.57 -5.25
CA ASP A 204 -9.73 0.77 -4.99
C ASP A 204 -8.48 1.62 -4.75
N ALA A 205 -8.34 2.73 -5.49
CA ALA A 205 -7.23 3.64 -5.30
C ALA A 205 -7.26 4.31 -3.92
N LEU A 206 -8.43 4.72 -3.45
CA LEU A 206 -8.60 5.27 -2.11
C LEU A 206 -8.31 4.22 -1.03
N ARG A 207 -8.89 3.02 -1.17
CA ARG A 207 -8.70 1.89 -0.23
C ARG A 207 -7.23 1.53 -0.08
N LEU A 208 -6.53 1.34 -1.20
CA LEU A 208 -5.09 1.04 -1.23
C LEU A 208 -4.28 2.14 -0.54
N THR A 209 -4.58 3.40 -0.82
CA THR A 209 -3.89 4.56 -0.23
C THR A 209 -4.03 4.60 1.30
N LEU A 210 -5.22 4.29 1.83
CA LEU A 210 -5.49 4.34 3.26
C LEU A 210 -4.77 3.24 4.06
N ILE A 211 -4.42 2.12 3.41
CA ILE A 211 -3.70 1.02 4.06
C ILE A 211 -2.19 1.09 3.85
N THR A 212 -1.75 1.53 2.66
CA THR A 212 -0.33 1.51 2.29
C THR A 212 0.52 2.42 3.18
N GLY A 213 1.59 1.85 3.74
CA GLY A 213 2.56 2.59 4.56
C GLY A 213 2.06 2.95 5.95
N ASN A 214 0.94 2.38 6.39
CA ASN A 214 0.38 2.58 7.72
C ASN A 214 0.73 1.43 8.67
N ALA A 215 1.20 1.77 9.86
CA ALA A 215 1.28 0.83 10.98
C ALA A 215 0.04 1.01 11.88
N PRO A 216 -0.47 -0.06 12.51
CA PRO A 216 -1.61 0.02 13.41
C PRO A 216 -1.46 1.09 14.49
N GLY A 217 -2.49 1.89 14.70
CA GLY A 217 -2.53 2.95 15.71
C GLY A 217 -1.75 4.23 15.39
N ASN A 218 -1.16 4.36 14.21
CA ASN A 218 -0.45 5.56 13.80
C ASN A 218 -1.33 6.42 12.87
N ASP A 219 -1.28 7.74 13.08
CA ASP A 219 -1.94 8.70 12.20
C ASP A 219 -1.27 8.75 10.83
N MET A 220 -2.06 9.00 9.80
CA MET A 220 -1.56 9.22 8.45
C MET A 220 -1.93 10.61 7.92
N ARG A 221 -1.06 11.20 7.10
CA ARG A 221 -1.39 12.39 6.33
C ARG A 221 -1.92 11.98 4.96
N PHE A 222 -3.02 12.60 4.57
CA PHE A 222 -3.63 12.37 3.27
C PHE A 222 -3.02 13.30 2.21
N TYR A 223 -2.63 12.71 1.07
CA TYR A 223 -2.11 13.43 -0.10
C TYR A 223 -2.75 12.85 -1.36
N ASN A 224 -3.25 13.73 -2.24
CA ASN A 224 -3.85 13.32 -3.51
C ASN A 224 -2.86 12.57 -4.42
N GLU A 225 -1.58 12.91 -4.36
CA GLU A 225 -0.51 12.28 -5.14
C GLU A 225 -0.36 10.79 -4.80
N ARG A 226 -0.63 10.40 -3.54
CA ARG A 226 -0.65 9.00 -3.13
C ARG A 226 -1.83 8.24 -3.74
N VAL A 227 -3.00 8.88 -3.82
CA VAL A 227 -4.18 8.28 -4.46
C VAL A 227 -3.94 8.11 -5.96
N GLU A 228 -3.29 9.09 -6.59
CA GLU A 228 -2.91 8.99 -7.99
C GLU A 228 -1.91 7.86 -8.25
N ALA A 229 -0.93 7.68 -7.38
CA ALA A 229 0.00 6.53 -7.46
C ALA A 229 -0.75 5.19 -7.33
N SER A 230 -1.70 5.09 -6.40
CA SER A 230 -2.54 3.90 -6.23
C SER A 230 -3.42 3.61 -7.46
N ARG A 231 -3.98 4.66 -8.09
CA ARG A 231 -4.69 4.52 -9.37
C ARG A 231 -3.77 4.04 -10.49
N ASN A 232 -2.54 4.55 -10.56
CA ASN A 232 -1.56 4.12 -11.56
C ASN A 232 -1.17 2.65 -11.36
N PHE A 233 -1.11 2.17 -10.10
CA PHE A 233 -0.94 0.75 -9.80
C PHE A 233 -2.13 -0.07 -10.33
N ALA A 234 -3.37 0.34 -10.06
CA ALA A 234 -4.55 -0.32 -10.60
C ALA A 234 -4.50 -0.41 -12.15
N ASN A 235 -4.13 0.68 -12.82
CA ASN A 235 -3.96 0.70 -14.27
C ASN A 235 -2.87 -0.27 -14.76
N LYS A 236 -1.78 -0.43 -14.00
CA LYS A 236 -0.71 -1.38 -14.35
C LYS A 236 -1.20 -2.82 -14.24
N VAL A 237 -1.93 -3.14 -13.16
CA VAL A 237 -2.56 -4.46 -12.99
C VAL A 237 -3.52 -4.75 -14.15
N TRP A 238 -4.41 -3.81 -14.47
CA TRP A 238 -5.36 -3.93 -15.57
C TRP A 238 -4.68 -4.19 -16.92
N ASN A 239 -3.65 -3.41 -17.26
CA ASN A 239 -2.96 -3.54 -18.53
C ASN A 239 -2.19 -4.88 -18.65
N ALA A 240 -1.56 -5.34 -17.57
CA ALA A 240 -0.91 -6.64 -17.54
C ALA A 240 -1.92 -7.77 -17.71
N SER A 241 -3.05 -7.70 -17.01
CA SER A 241 -4.13 -8.69 -17.11
C SER A 241 -4.73 -8.74 -18.50
N ARG A 242 -5.00 -7.57 -19.11
CA ARG A 242 -5.49 -7.47 -20.47
C ARG A 242 -4.52 -8.11 -21.47
N PHE A 243 -3.22 -7.85 -21.34
CA PHE A 243 -2.20 -8.50 -22.18
C PHE A 243 -2.27 -10.03 -22.07
N ILE A 244 -2.38 -10.57 -20.87
CA ILE A 244 -2.46 -12.01 -20.63
C ILE A 244 -3.72 -12.60 -21.27
N MET A 245 -4.90 -12.05 -20.97
CA MET A 245 -6.18 -12.54 -21.48
C MET A 245 -6.24 -12.53 -23.01
N MET A 246 -5.80 -11.46 -23.67
CA MET A 246 -5.76 -11.37 -25.14
C MET A 246 -4.89 -12.43 -25.79
N ASN A 247 -3.86 -12.92 -25.10
CA ASN A 247 -3.00 -13.98 -25.61
C ASN A 247 -3.52 -15.39 -25.24
N MET A 248 -4.28 -15.52 -24.16
CA MET A 248 -4.95 -16.78 -23.80
C MET A 248 -6.05 -17.16 -24.77
N GLU A 249 -6.81 -16.18 -25.29
CA GLU A 249 -7.88 -16.43 -26.30
C GLU A 249 -7.39 -17.17 -27.56
N LYS A 250 -6.11 -17.06 -27.87
CA LYS A 250 -5.47 -17.62 -29.07
C LYS A 250 -4.73 -18.92 -28.85
N ASN A 251 -4.62 -19.37 -27.61
CA ASN A 251 -3.76 -20.49 -27.23
C ASN A 251 -4.49 -21.43 -26.28
N VAL A 252 -4.12 -22.71 -26.29
CA VAL A 252 -4.54 -23.68 -25.28
C VAL A 252 -3.67 -23.48 -24.04
N VAL A 253 -4.30 -23.23 -22.89
CA VAL A 253 -3.60 -22.97 -21.63
C VAL A 253 -3.89 -24.10 -20.67
N GLU A 254 -2.95 -25.04 -20.59
CA GLU A 254 -3.00 -26.22 -19.71
C GLU A 254 -1.76 -26.25 -18.82
N GLU A 255 -1.86 -26.95 -17.68
CA GLU A 255 -0.72 -27.15 -16.78
C GLU A 255 0.39 -27.92 -17.51
N PRO A 256 1.61 -27.37 -17.58
CA PRO A 256 2.70 -28.02 -18.28
C PRO A 256 3.33 -29.13 -17.44
N GLU A 257 3.96 -30.10 -18.10
CA GLU A 257 4.89 -30.99 -17.43
C GLU A 257 6.07 -30.20 -16.83
N ASP A 258 6.55 -30.61 -15.65
CA ASP A 258 7.56 -29.87 -14.87
C ASP A 258 8.85 -29.58 -15.66
N PHE A 259 9.28 -30.47 -16.56
CA PHE A 259 10.49 -30.28 -17.38
C PHE A 259 10.37 -29.14 -18.40
N VAL A 260 9.17 -28.68 -18.71
CA VAL A 260 8.94 -27.58 -19.67
C VAL A 260 9.17 -26.22 -19.01
N LEU A 261 9.07 -26.14 -17.68
CA LEU A 261 9.28 -24.91 -16.93
C LEU A 261 10.73 -24.39 -17.11
N LYS A 262 10.86 -23.15 -17.59
CA LYS A 262 12.14 -22.45 -17.71
C LYS A 262 12.56 -21.87 -16.35
N PRO A 263 13.82 -21.45 -16.16
CA PRO A 263 14.26 -20.85 -14.90
C PRO A 263 13.41 -19.64 -14.45
N ALA A 264 12.98 -18.79 -15.38
CA ALA A 264 12.11 -17.66 -15.06
C ALA A 264 10.71 -18.09 -14.58
N ASP A 265 10.15 -19.19 -15.12
CA ASP A 265 8.86 -19.74 -14.70
C ASP A 265 8.94 -20.25 -13.25
N ARG A 266 9.96 -21.05 -12.98
CA ARG A 266 10.23 -21.57 -11.63
C ARG A 266 10.46 -20.46 -10.60
N TRP A 267 11.19 -19.44 -11.02
CA TRP A 267 11.43 -18.27 -10.18
C TRP A 267 10.15 -17.53 -9.80
N ILE A 268 9.28 -17.20 -10.76
CA ILE A 268 8.08 -16.41 -10.45
C ILE A 268 7.04 -17.23 -9.68
N LEU A 269 6.94 -18.55 -9.92
CA LEU A 269 6.14 -19.46 -9.12
C LEU A 269 6.64 -19.51 -7.67
N SER A 270 7.96 -19.60 -7.46
CA SER A 270 8.56 -19.58 -6.13
C SER A 270 8.34 -18.23 -5.43
N LYS A 271 8.38 -17.12 -6.18
CA LYS A 271 8.12 -15.77 -5.63
C LYS A 271 6.68 -15.59 -5.16
N VAL A 272 5.69 -15.98 -5.96
CA VAL A 272 4.27 -15.90 -5.54
C VAL A 272 3.96 -16.85 -4.38
N ASN A 273 4.63 -17.99 -4.35
CA ASN A 273 4.52 -18.96 -3.26
C ASN A 273 5.06 -18.40 -1.93
N SER A 274 6.25 -17.81 -1.95
CA SER A 274 6.83 -17.11 -0.79
C SER A 274 5.95 -15.93 -0.35
N LEU A 275 5.44 -15.15 -1.32
CA LEU A 275 4.51 -14.05 -1.05
C LEU A 275 3.25 -14.55 -0.33
N THR A 276 2.68 -15.67 -0.76
CA THR A 276 1.50 -16.28 -0.13
C THR A 276 1.72 -16.54 1.35
N LYS A 277 2.87 -17.15 1.70
CA LYS A 277 3.25 -17.38 3.10
C LYS A 277 3.40 -16.08 3.88
N GLU A 278 4.17 -15.13 3.34
CA GLU A 278 4.43 -13.84 3.98
C GLU A 278 3.15 -13.01 4.14
N MET A 279 2.26 -13.04 3.15
CA MET A 279 0.97 -12.35 3.22
C MET A 279 0.10 -12.93 4.34
N THR A 280 -0.02 -14.26 4.42
CA THR A 280 -0.80 -14.93 5.47
C THR A 280 -0.27 -14.57 6.86
N GLU A 281 1.05 -14.68 7.07
CA GLU A 281 1.68 -14.34 8.34
C GLU A 281 1.48 -12.88 8.76
N ASN A 282 1.56 -11.92 7.81
CA ASN A 282 1.35 -10.50 8.11
C ASN A 282 -0.13 -10.17 8.35
N MET A 283 -1.05 -10.79 7.59
CA MET A 283 -2.49 -10.62 7.81
C MET A 283 -2.91 -11.14 9.19
N ASP A 284 -2.41 -12.32 9.62
CA ASP A 284 -2.68 -12.89 10.93
C ASP A 284 -2.17 -12.01 12.10
N LYS A 285 -1.11 -11.24 11.86
CA LYS A 285 -0.56 -10.27 12.81
C LYS A 285 -1.19 -8.88 12.72
N PHE A 286 -2.16 -8.67 11.81
CA PHE A 286 -2.73 -7.37 11.48
C PHE A 286 -1.72 -6.33 10.97
N GLU A 287 -0.60 -6.77 10.40
CA GLU A 287 0.41 -5.92 9.77
C GLU A 287 0.00 -5.59 8.32
N LEU A 288 -1.21 -5.04 8.14
CA LEU A 288 -1.86 -4.84 6.85
C LEU A 288 -1.05 -3.95 5.91
N GLY A 289 -0.39 -2.93 6.45
CA GLY A 289 0.48 -2.03 5.68
C GLY A 289 1.69 -2.73 5.08
N ILE A 290 2.25 -3.74 5.80
CA ILE A 290 3.36 -4.56 5.30
C ILE A 290 2.83 -5.54 4.26
N ALA A 291 1.71 -6.20 4.55
CA ALA A 291 1.08 -7.16 3.63
C ALA A 291 0.79 -6.51 2.26
N VAL A 292 0.12 -5.36 2.25
CA VAL A 292 -0.23 -4.67 1.01
C VAL A 292 0.99 -4.20 0.23
N GLN A 293 2.06 -3.77 0.92
CA GLN A 293 3.31 -3.37 0.25
C GLN A 293 3.98 -4.55 -0.45
N LYS A 294 4.01 -5.72 0.20
CA LYS A 294 4.58 -6.94 -0.39
C LYS A 294 3.86 -7.38 -1.67
N VAL A 295 2.53 -7.40 -1.68
CA VAL A 295 1.77 -7.78 -2.89
C VAL A 295 1.89 -6.70 -3.97
N HIS A 296 1.94 -5.42 -3.60
CA HIS A 296 2.20 -4.32 -4.52
C HIS A 296 3.55 -4.48 -5.22
N ASP A 297 4.64 -4.65 -4.46
CA ASP A 297 6.01 -4.75 -4.99
C ASP A 297 6.18 -6.02 -5.82
N PHE A 298 5.58 -7.14 -5.41
CA PHE A 298 5.58 -8.35 -6.21
C PHE A 298 4.92 -8.13 -7.58
N ILE A 299 3.73 -7.54 -7.61
CA ILE A 299 3.00 -7.32 -8.88
C ILE A 299 3.75 -6.30 -9.74
N TRP A 300 4.20 -5.19 -9.15
CA TRP A 300 4.84 -4.12 -9.90
C TRP A 300 6.22 -4.52 -10.41
N ASP A 301 7.11 -4.90 -9.48
CA ASP A 301 8.53 -5.09 -9.79
C ASP A 301 8.83 -6.48 -10.35
N GLU A 302 8.30 -7.55 -9.71
CA GLU A 302 8.69 -8.90 -10.08
C GLU A 302 7.85 -9.44 -11.24
N PHE A 303 6.52 -9.33 -11.13
CA PHE A 303 5.61 -9.89 -12.13
C PHE A 303 5.57 -9.03 -13.40
N CYS A 304 5.20 -7.74 -13.30
CA CYS A 304 5.03 -6.89 -14.47
C CYS A 304 6.34 -6.49 -15.14
N ASP A 305 7.34 -6.04 -14.36
CA ASP A 305 8.57 -5.49 -14.92
C ASP A 305 9.55 -6.56 -15.42
N TRP A 306 9.45 -7.78 -14.86
CA TRP A 306 10.35 -8.86 -15.25
C TRP A 306 9.64 -10.02 -15.92
N TYR A 307 8.73 -10.73 -15.21
CA TYR A 307 8.22 -11.99 -15.75
C TYR A 307 7.37 -11.80 -17.00
N VAL A 308 6.44 -10.83 -16.99
CA VAL A 308 5.61 -10.52 -18.16
C VAL A 308 6.50 -10.18 -19.38
N GLU A 309 7.56 -9.38 -19.18
CA GLU A 309 8.47 -9.00 -20.27
C GLU A 309 9.28 -10.19 -20.81
N ILE A 310 9.71 -11.12 -19.93
CA ILE A 310 10.40 -12.35 -20.32
C ILE A 310 9.45 -13.28 -21.10
N ALA A 311 8.20 -13.42 -20.63
CA ALA A 311 7.21 -14.29 -21.25
C ALA A 311 6.80 -13.82 -22.66
N LYS A 312 6.84 -12.52 -22.94
CA LYS A 312 6.48 -11.94 -24.26
C LYS A 312 7.21 -12.59 -25.42
N TYR A 313 8.51 -12.83 -25.28
CA TYR A 313 9.28 -13.47 -26.34
C TYR A 313 8.67 -14.81 -26.73
N ARG A 314 8.42 -15.68 -25.76
CA ARG A 314 7.84 -17.02 -25.97
C ARG A 314 6.45 -16.98 -26.57
N ILE A 315 5.62 -16.05 -26.11
CA ILE A 315 4.24 -15.86 -26.60
C ILE A 315 4.23 -15.38 -28.05
N TYR A 316 5.12 -14.45 -28.40
CA TYR A 316 5.20 -13.92 -29.77
C TYR A 316 5.83 -14.87 -30.77
N HIS A 317 6.57 -15.90 -30.30
CA HIS A 317 7.18 -16.96 -31.12
C HIS A 317 6.48 -18.30 -30.92
N ALA A 318 5.17 -18.30 -30.60
CA ALA A 318 4.38 -19.51 -30.36
C ALA A 318 4.32 -20.45 -31.60
N GLU A 319 4.50 -19.93 -32.80
CA GLU A 319 4.57 -20.73 -34.02
C GLU A 319 5.84 -21.60 -34.09
N GLU A 320 6.93 -21.16 -33.43
CA GLU A 320 8.20 -21.89 -33.38
C GLU A 320 8.23 -22.92 -32.23
N ASP A 321 7.65 -22.58 -31.06
CA ASP A 321 7.60 -23.42 -29.85
C ASP A 321 6.28 -23.19 -29.10
N SER A 322 5.22 -23.82 -29.55
CA SER A 322 3.88 -23.69 -28.94
C SER A 322 3.82 -24.22 -27.50
N GLN A 323 4.60 -25.26 -27.18
CA GLN A 323 4.65 -25.82 -25.83
C GLN A 323 5.25 -24.81 -24.84
N SER A 324 6.32 -24.14 -25.23
CA SER A 324 6.94 -23.09 -24.41
C SER A 324 6.01 -21.88 -24.24
N ALA A 325 5.30 -21.48 -25.29
CA ALA A 325 4.34 -20.37 -25.24
C ALA A 325 3.15 -20.70 -24.30
N ASN A 326 2.57 -21.90 -24.43
CA ASN A 326 1.46 -22.35 -23.57
C ASN A 326 1.89 -22.46 -22.10
N CYS A 327 3.11 -22.94 -21.84
CA CYS A 327 3.70 -22.96 -20.50
C CYS A 327 3.81 -21.56 -19.91
N ALA A 328 4.32 -20.59 -20.70
CA ALA A 328 4.42 -19.19 -20.24
C ALA A 328 3.04 -18.58 -19.93
N LEU A 329 2.02 -18.87 -20.74
CA LEU A 329 0.65 -18.41 -20.52
C LEU A 329 0.02 -19.05 -19.28
N TRP A 330 0.25 -20.34 -19.07
CA TRP A 330 -0.22 -21.02 -17.85
C TRP A 330 0.39 -20.39 -16.59
N VAL A 331 1.71 -20.15 -16.59
CA VAL A 331 2.39 -19.51 -15.45
C VAL A 331 1.86 -18.10 -15.25
N LEU A 332 1.67 -17.31 -16.32
CA LEU A 332 1.09 -15.98 -16.23
C LEU A 332 -0.34 -16.01 -15.64
N LYS A 333 -1.22 -16.92 -16.11
CA LYS A 333 -2.58 -17.11 -15.58
C LYS A 333 -2.53 -17.47 -14.10
N THR A 334 -1.72 -18.47 -13.75
CA THR A 334 -1.61 -18.99 -12.38
C THR A 334 -1.09 -17.95 -11.40
N VAL A 335 0.01 -17.27 -11.75
CA VAL A 335 0.62 -16.24 -10.89
C VAL A 335 -0.28 -15.03 -10.75
N LEU A 336 -0.92 -14.58 -11.84
CA LEU A 336 -1.88 -13.48 -11.79
C LEU A 336 -3.07 -13.85 -10.90
N GLY A 337 -3.66 -15.04 -11.07
CA GLY A 337 -4.78 -15.51 -10.25
C GLY A 337 -4.44 -15.55 -8.76
N GLN A 338 -3.26 -16.06 -8.38
CA GLN A 338 -2.78 -16.03 -6.99
C GLN A 338 -2.59 -14.59 -6.48
N ALA A 339 -1.96 -13.73 -7.28
CA ALA A 339 -1.73 -12.34 -6.91
C ALA A 339 -3.04 -11.55 -6.74
N LEU A 340 -4.04 -11.79 -7.59
CA LEU A 340 -5.37 -11.18 -7.46
C LEU A 340 -6.07 -11.62 -6.17
N LYS A 341 -6.00 -12.89 -5.80
CA LYS A 341 -6.53 -13.41 -4.53
C LYS A 341 -5.89 -12.71 -3.33
N LEU A 342 -4.55 -12.54 -3.34
CA LEU A 342 -3.82 -11.85 -2.28
C LEU A 342 -4.09 -10.34 -2.23
N LEU A 343 -4.37 -9.71 -3.37
CA LEU A 343 -4.66 -8.27 -3.47
C LEU A 343 -6.13 -7.94 -3.14
N HIS A 344 -7.04 -8.90 -3.32
CA HIS A 344 -8.49 -8.70 -3.23
C HIS A 344 -8.98 -8.02 -1.94
N PRO A 345 -8.48 -8.35 -0.73
CA PRO A 345 -8.91 -7.67 0.49
C PRO A 345 -8.68 -6.16 0.47
N PHE A 346 -7.72 -5.69 -0.29
CA PHE A 346 -7.34 -4.27 -0.40
C PHE A 346 -7.99 -3.55 -1.58
N MET A 347 -8.12 -4.23 -2.73
CA MET A 347 -8.64 -3.69 -3.99
C MET A 347 -9.71 -4.62 -4.58
N PRO A 348 -10.89 -4.75 -3.93
CA PRO A 348 -11.86 -5.77 -4.29
C PRO A 348 -12.49 -5.59 -5.67
N PHE A 349 -12.67 -4.35 -6.15
CA PHE A 349 -13.42 -4.13 -7.39
C PHE A 349 -12.64 -4.52 -8.64
N ILE A 350 -11.42 -4.02 -8.79
CA ILE A 350 -10.59 -4.35 -9.96
C ILE A 350 -10.17 -5.81 -9.98
N THR A 351 -9.90 -6.39 -8.81
CA THR A 351 -9.49 -7.80 -8.72
C THR A 351 -10.62 -8.74 -9.06
N GLU A 352 -11.86 -8.47 -8.62
CA GLU A 352 -13.05 -9.23 -8.98
C GLU A 352 -13.30 -9.19 -10.49
N GLU A 353 -13.28 -8.00 -11.09
CA GLU A 353 -13.51 -7.79 -12.53
C GLU A 353 -12.50 -8.57 -13.39
N ILE A 354 -11.21 -8.48 -13.02
CA ILE A 354 -10.15 -9.21 -13.74
C ILE A 354 -10.28 -10.71 -13.55
N TYR A 355 -10.54 -11.15 -12.31
CA TYR A 355 -10.59 -12.57 -11.99
C TYR A 355 -11.75 -13.28 -12.67
N GLY A 356 -12.93 -12.67 -12.69
CA GLY A 356 -14.10 -13.22 -13.38
C GLY A 356 -13.86 -13.42 -14.89
N ALA A 357 -13.03 -12.56 -15.52
CA ALA A 357 -12.62 -12.74 -16.90
C ALA A 357 -11.48 -13.77 -17.08
N LEU A 358 -10.60 -13.92 -16.08
CA LEU A 358 -9.46 -14.82 -16.11
C LEU A 358 -9.84 -16.28 -15.81
N VAL A 359 -10.82 -16.48 -14.93
CA VAL A 359 -11.27 -17.78 -14.41
C VAL A 359 -12.80 -17.83 -14.45
N PRO A 360 -13.41 -17.82 -15.66
CA PRO A 360 -14.85 -17.73 -15.81
C PRO A 360 -15.62 -18.97 -15.28
N GLU A 361 -14.93 -20.02 -14.92
CA GLU A 361 -15.50 -21.21 -14.30
C GLU A 361 -15.79 -21.04 -12.79
N GLU A 362 -15.22 -20.04 -12.13
CA GLU A 362 -15.51 -19.69 -10.73
C GLU A 362 -16.56 -18.58 -10.66
N GLU A 363 -17.49 -18.64 -9.69
CA GLU A 363 -18.58 -17.69 -9.56
C GLU A 363 -18.09 -16.28 -9.18
N SER A 364 -17.12 -16.20 -8.26
CA SER A 364 -16.57 -14.94 -7.74
C SER A 364 -15.23 -15.17 -7.07
N LEU A 365 -14.32 -14.22 -7.21
CA LEU A 365 -13.05 -14.22 -6.48
C LEU A 365 -13.27 -14.21 -4.96
N MET A 366 -14.27 -13.47 -4.49
CA MET A 366 -14.60 -13.38 -3.06
C MET A 366 -14.97 -14.75 -2.45
N MET A 367 -15.52 -15.67 -3.25
CA MET A 367 -15.88 -17.03 -2.82
C MET A 367 -14.73 -18.02 -2.98
N SER A 368 -13.64 -17.63 -3.65
CA SER A 368 -12.50 -18.52 -3.86
C SER A 368 -11.68 -18.71 -2.58
N SER A 369 -10.98 -19.85 -2.49
CA SER A 369 -10.12 -20.13 -1.35
C SER A 369 -8.89 -19.21 -1.32
N TRP A 370 -8.48 -18.81 -0.10
CA TRP A 370 -7.22 -18.11 0.12
C TRP A 370 -6.04 -18.98 -0.37
N PRO A 371 -5.06 -18.40 -1.05
CA PRO A 371 -3.89 -19.14 -1.52
C PRO A 371 -3.14 -19.85 -0.41
N VAL A 372 -2.64 -21.03 -0.70
CA VAL A 372 -1.87 -21.84 0.25
C VAL A 372 -0.45 -22.04 -0.25
N TYR A 373 0.52 -21.91 0.66
CA TYR A 373 1.92 -22.19 0.37
C TYR A 373 2.12 -23.65 -0.06
N ARG A 374 2.94 -23.87 -1.10
CA ARG A 374 3.22 -25.18 -1.72
C ARG A 374 4.72 -25.47 -1.66
N GLU A 375 5.11 -26.60 -1.05
CA GLU A 375 6.52 -27.02 -0.97
C GLU A 375 7.11 -27.37 -2.36
N ASP A 376 6.28 -27.89 -3.27
CA ASP A 376 6.68 -28.24 -4.63
C ASP A 376 6.96 -27.02 -5.54
N TRP A 377 6.64 -25.81 -5.07
CA TRP A 377 6.97 -24.55 -5.75
C TRP A 377 8.19 -23.83 -5.14
N GLU A 378 9.02 -24.54 -4.40
CA GLU A 378 10.31 -24.02 -3.95
C GLU A 378 11.42 -24.28 -4.97
N PHE A 379 11.88 -23.24 -5.63
CA PHE A 379 12.93 -23.30 -6.63
C PHE A 379 14.10 -22.35 -6.31
N PRO A 380 14.89 -22.61 -5.26
CA PRO A 380 15.91 -21.66 -4.79
C PRO A 380 16.98 -21.36 -5.85
N TYR A 381 17.35 -22.36 -6.65
CA TYR A 381 18.31 -22.16 -7.74
C TYR A 381 17.78 -21.22 -8.84
N ALA A 382 16.51 -21.30 -9.19
CA ALA A 382 15.89 -20.40 -10.15
C ALA A 382 15.86 -18.95 -9.66
N ALA A 383 15.66 -18.75 -8.35
CA ALA A 383 15.75 -17.43 -7.72
C ALA A 383 17.17 -16.84 -7.86
N GLU A 384 18.22 -17.63 -7.60
CA GLU A 384 19.62 -17.21 -7.74
C GLU A 384 19.94 -16.81 -9.19
N VAL A 385 19.56 -17.63 -10.16
CA VAL A 385 19.76 -17.34 -11.59
C VAL A 385 19.09 -16.01 -11.97
N MET A 386 17.87 -15.78 -11.53
CA MET A 386 17.15 -14.54 -11.87
C MET A 386 17.74 -13.31 -11.19
N GLU A 387 18.30 -13.41 -9.99
CA GLU A 387 19.04 -12.28 -9.39
C GLU A 387 20.30 -11.93 -10.19
N HIS A 388 21.02 -12.91 -10.75
CA HIS A 388 22.11 -12.65 -11.67
C HIS A 388 21.63 -11.96 -12.96
N VAL A 389 20.54 -12.44 -13.57
CA VAL A 389 19.93 -11.82 -14.77
C VAL A 389 19.54 -10.37 -14.50
N LYS A 390 18.92 -10.10 -13.36
CA LYS A 390 18.55 -8.74 -12.94
C LYS A 390 19.77 -7.85 -12.74
N ALA A 391 20.81 -8.36 -12.07
CA ALA A 391 22.05 -7.62 -11.84
C ALA A 391 22.75 -7.27 -13.16
N ILE A 392 22.87 -8.23 -14.08
CA ILE A 392 23.43 -8.03 -15.42
C ILE A 392 22.62 -6.99 -16.18
N THR A 393 21.30 -7.14 -16.23
CA THR A 393 20.41 -6.21 -16.97
C THR A 393 20.49 -4.79 -16.41
N ARG A 394 20.47 -4.63 -15.08
CA ARG A 394 20.60 -3.32 -14.41
C ARG A 394 21.98 -2.70 -14.70
N GLY A 395 23.05 -3.51 -14.61
CA GLY A 395 24.40 -3.06 -14.94
C GLY A 395 24.51 -2.52 -16.37
N ILE A 396 23.98 -3.26 -17.34
CA ILE A 396 23.93 -2.84 -18.75
C ILE A 396 23.13 -1.54 -18.91
N ARG A 397 21.94 -1.45 -18.33
CA ARG A 397 21.10 -0.24 -18.45
C ARG A 397 21.73 0.98 -17.81
N ASN A 398 22.36 0.84 -16.65
CA ASN A 398 23.06 1.94 -15.96
C ASN A 398 24.23 2.45 -16.80
N MET A 399 25.08 1.54 -17.27
CA MET A 399 26.22 1.90 -18.11
C MET A 399 25.78 2.59 -19.41
N ARG A 400 24.72 2.07 -20.07
CA ARG A 400 24.15 2.71 -21.26
C ARG A 400 23.61 4.11 -20.97
N ALA A 401 22.98 4.32 -19.80
CA ALA A 401 22.51 5.63 -19.38
C ALA A 401 23.67 6.60 -19.13
N GLU A 402 24.73 6.16 -18.47
CA GLU A 402 25.95 6.96 -18.23
C GLU A 402 26.64 7.36 -19.56
N MET A 403 26.60 6.48 -20.55
CA MET A 403 27.17 6.74 -21.90
C MET A 403 26.16 7.44 -22.83
N ASN A 404 24.93 7.77 -22.37
CA ASN A 404 23.86 8.35 -23.18
C ASN A 404 23.52 7.55 -24.44
N VAL A 405 23.55 6.21 -24.36
CA VAL A 405 23.22 5.32 -25.49
C VAL A 405 21.73 5.28 -25.72
N PRO A 406 21.22 5.57 -26.92
CA PRO A 406 19.76 5.52 -27.20
C PRO A 406 19.18 4.12 -26.99
N ASN A 407 17.93 4.05 -26.48
CA ASN A 407 17.26 2.78 -26.17
C ASN A 407 16.96 1.90 -27.41
N ASN A 408 16.91 2.48 -28.60
CA ASN A 408 16.71 1.74 -29.86
C ASN A 408 17.99 1.09 -30.39
N LYS A 409 19.17 1.45 -29.87
CA LYS A 409 20.42 0.87 -30.26
C LYS A 409 20.64 -0.47 -29.55
N ARG A 410 20.92 -1.53 -30.28
CA ARG A 410 21.19 -2.87 -29.74
C ARG A 410 22.69 -3.17 -29.86
N THR A 411 23.20 -4.00 -28.93
CA THR A 411 24.61 -4.38 -28.90
C THR A 411 24.79 -5.88 -28.65
N LYS A 412 25.93 -6.44 -29.01
CA LYS A 412 26.33 -7.76 -28.51
C LYS A 412 26.65 -7.65 -27.02
N VAL A 413 26.23 -8.65 -26.25
CA VAL A 413 26.47 -8.75 -24.80
C VAL A 413 27.27 -10.02 -24.54
N TYR A 414 28.54 -9.86 -24.12
CA TYR A 414 29.35 -10.97 -23.69
C TYR A 414 29.26 -11.13 -22.18
N ILE A 415 28.83 -12.31 -21.72
CA ILE A 415 28.74 -12.63 -20.30
C ILE A 415 29.79 -13.69 -19.98
N ILE A 416 30.75 -13.31 -19.13
CA ILE A 416 31.85 -14.18 -18.70
C ILE A 416 31.61 -14.58 -17.26
N SER A 417 31.51 -15.88 -16.99
CA SER A 417 31.32 -16.43 -15.64
C SER A 417 32.04 -17.77 -15.50
N SER A 418 32.65 -17.99 -14.34
CA SER A 418 33.18 -19.32 -13.98
C SER A 418 32.07 -20.28 -13.49
N ASP A 419 30.86 -19.78 -13.24
CA ASP A 419 29.70 -20.59 -12.82
C ASP A 419 29.05 -21.25 -14.04
N SER A 420 29.37 -22.56 -14.23
CA SER A 420 28.78 -23.36 -15.29
C SER A 420 27.26 -23.50 -15.22
N LYS A 421 26.71 -23.50 -14.02
CA LYS A 421 25.26 -23.61 -13.81
C LYS A 421 24.54 -22.36 -14.28
N LEU A 422 25.09 -21.18 -13.95
CA LEU A 422 24.56 -19.90 -14.41
C LEU A 422 24.58 -19.82 -15.94
N LEU A 423 25.70 -20.17 -16.57
CA LEU A 423 25.82 -20.16 -18.04
C LEU A 423 24.86 -21.13 -18.71
N THR A 424 24.70 -22.33 -18.15
CA THR A 424 23.73 -23.34 -18.66
C THR A 424 22.30 -22.83 -18.54
N ALA A 425 21.95 -22.23 -17.40
CA ALA A 425 20.62 -21.66 -17.19
C ALA A 425 20.35 -20.49 -18.15
N LEU A 426 21.30 -19.58 -18.31
CA LEU A 426 21.18 -18.46 -19.26
C LEU A 426 21.00 -18.95 -20.70
N GLU A 427 21.73 -19.98 -21.12
CA GLU A 427 21.61 -20.55 -22.49
C GLU A 427 20.17 -21.00 -22.80
N VAL A 428 19.47 -21.55 -21.81
CA VAL A 428 18.09 -22.07 -21.97
C VAL A 428 17.07 -20.99 -22.28
N PHE A 429 17.29 -19.75 -21.81
CA PHE A 429 16.30 -18.68 -21.98
C PHE A 429 16.89 -17.31 -22.39
N LYS A 430 18.12 -17.30 -22.92
CA LYS A 430 18.81 -16.08 -23.37
C LYS A 430 18.00 -15.27 -24.38
N GLU A 431 17.28 -15.92 -25.27
CA GLU A 431 16.40 -15.25 -26.25
C GLU A 431 15.32 -14.40 -25.57
N SER A 432 14.72 -14.92 -24.51
CA SER A 432 13.69 -14.22 -23.74
C SER A 432 14.21 -12.99 -22.98
N VAL A 433 15.50 -12.97 -22.61
CA VAL A 433 16.09 -11.85 -21.86
C VAL A 433 16.85 -10.85 -22.75
N LYS A 434 17.15 -11.19 -24.01
CA LYS A 434 17.74 -10.26 -24.98
C LYS A 434 17.07 -8.88 -25.02
N PRO A 435 15.74 -8.79 -25.12
CA PRO A 435 15.04 -7.50 -25.15
C PRO A 435 15.28 -6.66 -23.91
N LEU A 436 15.34 -7.30 -22.73
CA LEU A 436 15.56 -6.63 -21.44
C LEU A 436 16.97 -6.05 -21.33
N MET A 437 17.96 -6.76 -21.88
CA MET A 437 19.36 -6.35 -21.92
C MET A 437 19.67 -5.40 -23.07
N LEU A 438 18.70 -5.07 -23.92
CA LEU A 438 18.88 -4.30 -25.14
C LEU A 438 19.94 -4.92 -26.05
N ALA A 439 20.01 -6.25 -26.10
CA ALA A 439 20.96 -7.03 -26.85
C ALA A 439 20.41 -7.42 -28.24
N ASN A 440 21.30 -7.50 -29.24
CA ASN A 440 21.04 -8.19 -30.50
C ASN A 440 21.53 -9.65 -30.42
N ASP A 441 22.53 -9.91 -29.56
CA ASP A 441 23.02 -11.25 -29.27
C ASP A 441 23.59 -11.33 -27.84
N ILE A 442 23.51 -12.52 -27.21
CA ILE A 442 24.11 -12.81 -25.91
C ILE A 442 25.07 -13.98 -26.08
N ILE A 443 26.35 -13.73 -25.81
CA ILE A 443 27.45 -14.66 -25.97
C ILE A 443 27.98 -15.04 -24.59
N LEU A 444 27.97 -16.34 -24.29
CA LEU A 444 28.32 -16.87 -22.98
C LEU A 444 29.67 -17.57 -23.03
N HIS A 445 30.60 -17.20 -22.15
CA HIS A 445 31.93 -17.80 -22.07
C HIS A 445 32.35 -18.04 -20.61
N TYR A 446 33.22 -19.04 -20.41
CA TYR A 446 33.90 -19.29 -19.14
C TYR A 446 35.06 -18.33 -18.90
N GLU A 447 35.73 -17.90 -20.00
CA GLU A 447 36.88 -17.01 -19.97
C GLU A 447 36.70 -15.90 -21.02
N LYS A 448 37.44 -14.79 -20.86
CA LYS A 448 37.40 -13.67 -21.81
C LYS A 448 37.95 -14.15 -23.18
N LYS A 449 37.02 -14.34 -24.11
CA LYS A 449 37.31 -14.77 -25.47
C LYS A 449 36.47 -13.98 -26.48
N ASP A 450 37.05 -13.64 -27.62
CA ASP A 450 36.41 -12.94 -28.74
C ASP A 450 35.77 -11.58 -28.34
N VAL A 451 36.30 -10.96 -27.27
CA VAL A 451 35.88 -9.65 -26.77
C VAL A 451 36.87 -8.61 -27.22
N ALA A 452 36.42 -7.54 -27.88
CA ALA A 452 37.26 -6.44 -28.33
C ALA A 452 38.00 -5.78 -27.14
N ASP A 453 39.22 -5.30 -27.39
CA ASP A 453 40.09 -4.73 -26.35
C ASP A 453 39.49 -3.43 -25.75
N ASP A 454 38.74 -2.69 -26.56
CA ASP A 454 38.05 -1.44 -26.19
C ASP A 454 36.65 -1.66 -25.62
N ALA A 455 36.22 -2.90 -25.46
CA ALA A 455 34.90 -3.22 -24.92
C ALA A 455 34.74 -2.70 -23.47
N VAL A 456 33.61 -2.05 -23.23
CA VAL A 456 33.28 -1.58 -21.88
C VAL A 456 32.90 -2.76 -20.99
N SER A 457 33.49 -2.84 -19.80
CA SER A 457 33.26 -3.93 -18.85
C SER A 457 32.39 -3.50 -17.65
N ILE A 458 31.55 -4.39 -17.22
CA ILE A 458 30.67 -4.23 -16.04
C ILE A 458 30.88 -5.47 -15.16
N VAL A 459 31.33 -5.26 -13.94
CA VAL A 459 31.43 -6.34 -12.95
C VAL A 459 30.13 -6.41 -12.14
N VAL A 460 29.50 -7.57 -12.14
CA VAL A 460 28.29 -7.87 -11.38
C VAL A 460 28.52 -9.13 -10.54
N PRO A 461 27.70 -9.39 -9.52
CA PRO A 461 27.80 -10.65 -8.78
C PRO A 461 27.76 -11.86 -9.71
N GLY A 462 28.77 -12.71 -9.64
CA GLY A 462 28.86 -13.96 -10.41
C GLY A 462 29.25 -13.83 -11.87
N ALA A 463 29.41 -12.64 -12.44
CA ALA A 463 29.81 -12.47 -13.86
C ALA A 463 30.49 -11.14 -14.14
N THR A 464 31.26 -11.12 -15.24
CA THR A 464 31.74 -9.88 -15.89
C THR A 464 31.09 -9.76 -17.27
N VAL A 465 30.48 -8.63 -17.52
CA VAL A 465 29.77 -8.35 -18.77
C VAL A 465 30.60 -7.38 -19.62
N TYR A 466 30.74 -7.66 -20.92
CA TYR A 466 31.42 -6.79 -21.85
C TYR A 466 30.47 -6.38 -22.98
N LEU A 467 30.54 -5.11 -23.35
CA LEU A 467 29.79 -4.52 -24.46
C LEU A 467 30.79 -3.86 -25.42
N PRO A 468 30.81 -4.22 -26.74
CA PRO A 468 31.64 -3.55 -27.71
C PRO A 468 31.35 -2.05 -27.79
N LEU A 469 32.38 -1.22 -27.73
CA LEU A 469 32.23 0.23 -27.72
C LEU A 469 31.68 0.74 -29.05
N GLU A 470 32.08 0.15 -30.18
CA GLU A 470 31.59 0.47 -31.51
C GLU A 470 30.08 0.32 -31.69
N ASP A 471 29.46 -0.66 -30.98
CA ASP A 471 28.01 -0.87 -30.97
C ASP A 471 27.27 0.18 -30.14
N LEU A 472 27.93 0.85 -29.19
CA LEU A 472 27.30 1.75 -28.21
C LEU A 472 27.36 3.20 -28.66
N VAL A 473 28.47 3.63 -29.24
CA VAL A 473 28.72 5.03 -29.61
C VAL A 473 28.77 5.14 -31.14
N ASP A 474 27.98 6.05 -31.68
CA ASP A 474 28.17 6.55 -33.02
C ASP A 474 29.23 7.66 -32.94
N PHE A 475 30.48 7.30 -33.14
CA PHE A 475 31.60 8.22 -33.01
C PHE A 475 31.47 9.45 -33.90
N GLU A 476 30.85 9.32 -35.09
CA GLU A 476 30.67 10.47 -35.98
C GLU A 476 29.55 11.39 -35.46
N GLN A 477 28.44 10.83 -35.05
CA GLN A 477 27.29 11.57 -34.50
C GLN A 477 27.64 12.24 -33.17
N GLU A 478 28.37 11.55 -32.29
CA GLU A 478 28.83 12.11 -31.01
C GLU A 478 29.87 13.21 -31.24
N ARG A 479 30.74 13.03 -32.21
CA ARG A 479 31.70 14.05 -32.60
C ARG A 479 31.04 15.30 -33.19
N GLU A 480 30.00 15.13 -34.00
CA GLU A 480 29.19 16.25 -34.49
C GLU A 480 28.44 16.97 -33.35
N ARG A 481 27.87 16.23 -32.42
CA ARG A 481 27.20 16.76 -31.25
C ARG A 481 28.18 17.57 -30.38
N LEU A 482 29.32 16.99 -30.07
CA LEU A 482 30.38 17.66 -29.30
C LEU A 482 30.94 18.90 -30.00
N LYS A 483 31.08 18.89 -31.32
CA LYS A 483 31.47 20.07 -32.10
C LYS A 483 30.44 21.20 -32.01
N LYS A 484 29.13 20.87 -32.12
CA LYS A 484 28.06 21.87 -31.96
C LYS A 484 28.03 22.43 -30.52
N GLU A 485 28.29 21.59 -29.53
CA GLU A 485 28.38 22.02 -28.13
C GLU A 485 29.64 22.89 -27.90
N GLU A 486 30.77 22.56 -28.51
CA GLU A 486 31.98 23.38 -28.51
C GLU A 486 31.70 24.77 -29.11
N GLU A 487 31.05 24.83 -30.27
CA GLU A 487 30.67 26.10 -30.91
C GLU A 487 29.72 26.93 -30.02
N ARG A 488 28.76 26.29 -29.39
CA ARG A 488 27.84 26.93 -28.46
C ARG A 488 28.58 27.52 -27.25
N LEU A 489 29.45 26.72 -26.62
CA LEU A 489 30.24 27.14 -25.46
C LEU A 489 31.18 28.28 -25.80
N ASN A 490 31.86 28.20 -26.96
CA ASN A 490 32.71 29.27 -27.46
C ASN A 490 31.93 30.59 -27.68
N SER A 491 30.70 30.50 -28.18
CA SER A 491 29.79 31.64 -28.35
C SER A 491 29.41 32.27 -27.03
N GLU A 492 29.04 31.45 -26.03
CA GLU A 492 28.67 31.92 -24.67
C GLU A 492 29.87 32.53 -23.91
N ILE A 493 31.08 31.92 -24.06
CA ILE A 493 32.33 32.48 -23.50
C ILE A 493 32.61 33.84 -24.10
N LYS A 494 32.54 33.95 -25.43
CA LYS A 494 32.79 35.23 -26.15
C LYS A 494 31.78 36.32 -25.73
N ARG A 495 30.51 35.90 -25.50
CA ARG A 495 29.46 36.83 -25.00
C ARG A 495 29.74 37.28 -23.58
N ALA A 496 30.08 36.38 -22.65
CA ALA A 496 30.41 36.70 -21.27
C ALA A 496 31.68 37.60 -21.19
N GLN A 497 32.73 37.26 -21.98
CA GLN A 497 33.93 38.09 -22.11
C GLN A 497 33.63 39.50 -22.64
N GLY A 498 32.77 39.62 -23.66
CA GLY A 498 32.33 40.91 -24.21
C GLY A 498 31.55 41.74 -23.20
N MET A 499 30.70 41.09 -22.39
CA MET A 499 29.97 41.79 -21.30
C MET A 499 30.94 42.29 -20.21
N LEU A 500 31.90 41.47 -19.81
CA LEU A 500 32.89 41.82 -18.79
C LEU A 500 33.93 42.82 -19.27
N ALA A 501 34.18 42.93 -20.57
CA ALA A 501 35.06 43.93 -21.18
C ALA A 501 34.36 45.30 -21.35
N ASN A 502 33.05 45.38 -21.22
CA ASN A 502 32.29 46.61 -21.34
C ASN A 502 32.38 47.42 -20.04
N GLU A 503 33.16 48.50 -20.04
CA GLU A 503 33.36 49.40 -18.89
C GLU A 503 32.03 49.97 -18.36
N ARG A 504 31.03 50.18 -19.22
CA ARG A 504 29.68 50.67 -18.77
C ARG A 504 28.93 49.63 -17.98
N PHE A 505 29.12 48.35 -18.30
CA PHE A 505 28.51 47.24 -17.56
C PHE A 505 29.25 47.04 -16.22
N THR A 506 30.56 46.92 -16.24
CA THR A 506 31.35 46.63 -15.03
C THR A 506 31.35 47.75 -14.00
N SER A 507 31.14 49.03 -14.43
CA SER A 507 31.13 50.17 -13.54
C SER A 507 29.72 50.60 -13.05
N LYS A 508 28.64 50.20 -13.76
CA LYS A 508 27.25 50.62 -13.45
C LYS A 508 26.31 49.48 -13.04
N ALA A 509 26.63 48.24 -13.34
CA ALA A 509 25.81 47.10 -12.94
C ALA A 509 26.03 46.75 -11.45
N PRO A 510 25.01 46.23 -10.75
CA PRO A 510 25.17 45.69 -9.41
C PRO A 510 26.28 44.64 -9.34
N ALA A 511 27.05 44.61 -8.25
CA ALA A 511 28.23 43.77 -8.10
C ALA A 511 27.91 42.27 -8.22
N ASP A 512 26.73 41.86 -7.76
CA ASP A 512 26.20 40.50 -7.88
C ASP A 512 25.98 40.06 -9.34
N LYS A 513 25.54 40.95 -10.22
CA LYS A 513 25.41 40.68 -11.66
C LYS A 513 26.74 40.57 -12.37
N VAL A 514 27.71 41.36 -12.01
CA VAL A 514 29.07 41.26 -12.56
C VAL A 514 29.74 39.97 -12.11
N GLN A 515 29.54 39.60 -10.82
CA GLN A 515 30.05 38.31 -10.31
C GLN A 515 29.37 37.11 -11.00
N ALA A 516 28.05 37.15 -11.19
CA ALA A 516 27.31 36.08 -11.90
C ALA A 516 27.84 35.86 -13.35
N GLU A 517 28.24 36.93 -14.06
CA GLU A 517 28.84 36.77 -15.40
C GLU A 517 30.28 36.23 -15.35
N ARG A 518 31.03 36.53 -14.28
CA ARG A 518 32.35 35.87 -14.04
C ARG A 518 32.23 34.40 -13.76
N ASP A 519 31.27 34.02 -12.91
CA ASP A 519 30.99 32.62 -12.56
C ASP A 519 30.55 31.82 -13.80
N LYS A 520 29.72 32.42 -14.67
CA LYS A 520 29.32 31.85 -15.95
C LYS A 520 30.54 31.64 -16.89
N LEU A 521 31.39 32.63 -16.98
CA LEU A 521 32.60 32.54 -17.80
C LEU A 521 33.48 31.37 -17.33
N GLU A 522 33.74 31.30 -16.02
CA GLU A 522 34.55 30.20 -15.46
C GLU A 522 33.89 28.84 -15.71
N LYS A 523 32.57 28.75 -15.47
CA LYS A 523 31.81 27.53 -15.72
C LYS A 523 31.88 27.06 -17.17
N TYR A 524 31.64 27.97 -18.12
CA TYR A 524 31.66 27.63 -19.55
C TYR A 524 33.07 27.29 -20.04
N THR A 525 34.09 27.91 -19.47
CA THR A 525 35.49 27.59 -19.79
C THR A 525 35.84 26.17 -19.36
N LYS A 526 35.46 25.76 -18.13
CA LYS A 526 35.66 24.39 -17.65
C LYS A 526 34.88 23.37 -18.49
N MET A 527 33.64 23.69 -18.85
CA MET A 527 32.85 22.84 -19.73
C MET A 527 33.47 22.70 -21.12
N LEU A 528 34.02 23.74 -21.67
CA LEU A 528 34.71 23.72 -22.97
C LEU A 528 35.94 22.83 -22.94
N GLU A 529 36.73 22.88 -21.87
CA GLU A 529 37.90 22.01 -21.67
C GLU A 529 37.46 20.54 -21.66
N GLN A 530 36.45 20.20 -20.91
CA GLN A 530 35.90 18.84 -20.84
C GLN A 530 35.38 18.35 -22.21
N VAL A 531 34.70 19.22 -22.97
CA VAL A 531 34.20 18.88 -24.31
C VAL A 531 35.36 18.62 -25.26
N LYS A 532 36.43 19.42 -25.20
CA LYS A 532 37.64 19.22 -26.03
C LYS A 532 38.38 17.94 -25.69
N GLU A 533 38.59 17.66 -24.40
CA GLU A 533 39.18 16.39 -23.95
C GLU A 533 38.36 15.20 -24.47
N ARG A 534 37.01 15.32 -24.43
CA ARG A 534 36.15 14.27 -24.96
C ARG A 534 36.24 14.11 -26.46
N ILE A 535 36.31 15.19 -27.24
CA ILE A 535 36.51 15.13 -28.69
C ILE A 535 37.86 14.45 -29.02
N ASP A 536 38.93 14.75 -28.28
CA ASP A 536 40.24 14.16 -28.48
C ASP A 536 40.29 12.68 -28.09
N SER A 537 39.52 12.27 -27.10
CA SER A 537 39.38 10.85 -26.71
C SER A 537 38.57 10.01 -27.72
N LEU A 538 37.84 10.65 -28.64
CA LEU A 538 37.09 10.00 -29.73
C LEU A 538 37.90 9.95 -31.07
N ARG A 539 39.18 10.27 -31.02
CA ARG A 539 40.10 10.07 -32.15
C ARG A 539 40.72 8.69 -32.10
#